data_fc4a5a8774d9488627a4b4f615957353
#
_entry.id   fc4a5a8774d9488627a4b4f615957353
#
_cell.length_a   1.000
_cell.length_b   1.000
_cell.length_c   1.000
_cell.angle_alpha   90.00
_cell.angle_beta   90.00
_cell.angle_gamma   90.00
#
_symmetry.space_group_name_H-M   'P 1'
#
loop_
_entity.id
_entity.type
_entity.pdbx_description
1 polymer ?
#
loop_
_entity_poly.entity_id
_entity_poly.type
_entity_poly.pdbx_seq_one_letter_code
_entity_poly.pdbx_strand_id
1 'polypeptide(L)'
;MKTEWFKLGIYTAAYVMSFVLGEAGLSAPSGLCLIFAAAFLYLSEYRRTASLMNLRGLLALGLLGGEGIARFQLSRLSTDWTLETWLSFYLFYLIFDLSAQLADHTGAIRSARSGDDADRSASCSVVPDPLASTASIDVRDVGGVPGRSATGESAGVDLRFFRYAILGLLGISWAAFLFEARRLGFVPLFTVDTPHAYSYFHVKGVHYFTTLAVLTPAVSMLYLAARRTHGLRPDVLALLGLLLPIILTILMVSRFQFMISVILAVFVALLSGRRYKLWQLLLLLALMIAAYVFITIERAHSVEYLNGIFEMKDPSTPIFITQPYMYIANNYDNFNVMTRELTVHAHGLRMLYPFVTLSGIKFLIPSLAQGFPLFVTKEELTTVTMLYDAWYDFGLIGIAVFALVLGLVSGRVTRTCRKDQNPFSVLLYAQLAFYYLVSFFTTWFSNPATWFYLGISFLLYLAYACTVRKRRKE
;
A
#
# COMPACT_ATOMS: atom_id res chain seq x y z
N MET A 1 20.93 14.83 10.98
CA MET A 1 21.89 13.73 10.72
C MET A 1 22.12 12.83 11.92
N LYS A 2 22.56 13.31 13.11
CA LYS A 2 22.83 12.43 14.27
C LYS A 2 21.64 11.53 14.66
N THR A 3 20.43 12.06 14.69
CA THR A 3 19.19 11.32 15.03
C THR A 3 18.86 10.22 14.03
N GLU A 4 19.13 10.40 12.74
CA GLU A 4 18.87 9.40 11.71
C GLU A 4 19.87 8.23 11.80
N TRP A 5 21.16 8.53 12.03
CA TRP A 5 22.16 7.48 12.26
C TRP A 5 21.88 6.69 13.54
N PHE A 6 21.40 7.35 14.59
CA PHE A 6 20.99 6.67 15.82
C PHE A 6 19.81 5.72 15.59
N LYS A 7 18.81 6.16 14.82
CA LYS A 7 17.66 5.34 14.42
C LYS A 7 18.09 4.09 13.64
N LEU A 8 18.97 4.25 12.66
CA LEU A 8 19.51 3.13 11.89
C LEU A 8 20.38 2.21 12.74
N GLY A 9 21.12 2.74 13.70
CA GLY A 9 21.88 1.95 14.67
C GLY A 9 20.99 1.06 15.52
N ILE A 10 19.87 1.59 16.04
CA ILE A 10 18.88 0.79 16.80
C ILE A 10 18.25 -0.29 15.90
N TYR A 11 17.89 0.08 14.66
CA TYR A 11 17.36 -0.89 13.69
C TYR A 11 18.34 -2.04 13.47
N THR A 12 19.61 -1.74 13.15
CA THR A 12 20.64 -2.75 12.93
C THR A 12 20.86 -3.63 14.15
N ALA A 13 20.94 -3.01 15.35
CA ALA A 13 21.13 -3.77 16.59
C ALA A 13 19.95 -4.72 16.87
N ALA A 14 18.72 -4.25 16.71
CA ALA A 14 17.53 -5.08 16.89
C ALA A 14 17.44 -6.21 15.85
N TYR A 15 17.84 -5.91 14.60
CA TYR A 15 17.85 -6.91 13.53
C TYR A 15 18.89 -8.01 13.76
N VAL A 16 20.12 -7.63 14.12
CA VAL A 16 21.18 -8.58 14.48
C VAL A 16 20.79 -9.40 15.72
N MET A 17 20.18 -8.79 16.73
CA MET A 17 19.67 -9.51 17.90
C MET A 17 18.59 -10.52 17.49
N SER A 18 17.67 -10.14 16.63
CA SER A 18 16.64 -11.04 16.11
C SER A 18 17.25 -12.23 15.36
N PHE A 19 18.25 -11.99 14.51
CA PHE A 19 18.99 -13.04 13.81
C PHE A 19 19.63 -14.02 14.79
N VAL A 20 20.40 -13.53 15.77
CA VAL A 20 21.09 -14.37 16.77
C VAL A 20 20.10 -15.20 17.60
N LEU A 21 18.97 -14.59 18.01
CA LEU A 21 17.92 -15.30 18.74
C LEU A 21 17.25 -16.37 17.87
N GLY A 22 17.06 -16.07 16.57
CA GLY A 22 16.52 -17.01 15.60
C GLY A 22 17.42 -18.24 15.41
N GLU A 23 18.73 -18.05 15.25
CA GLU A 23 19.71 -19.13 15.14
C GLU A 23 19.82 -19.95 16.45
N ALA A 24 19.56 -19.32 17.60
CA ALA A 24 19.50 -20.00 18.89
C ALA A 24 18.18 -20.78 19.13
N GLY A 25 17.27 -20.83 18.14
CA GLY A 25 15.96 -21.51 18.25
C GLY A 25 14.91 -20.73 19.05
N LEU A 26 15.22 -19.47 19.43
CA LEU A 26 14.32 -18.61 20.21
C LEU A 26 13.43 -17.77 19.26
N SER A 27 12.51 -18.43 18.54
CA SER A 27 11.70 -17.83 17.47
C SER A 27 10.80 -16.69 17.95
N ALA A 28 10.09 -16.83 19.07
CA ALA A 28 9.21 -15.80 19.59
C ALA A 28 9.97 -14.54 20.06
N PRO A 29 11.06 -14.60 20.85
CA PRO A 29 11.92 -13.45 21.13
C PRO A 29 12.50 -12.79 19.88
N SER A 30 12.93 -13.59 18.89
CA SER A 30 13.39 -13.10 17.59
C SER A 30 12.32 -12.24 16.91
N GLY A 31 11.08 -12.76 16.80
CA GLY A 31 9.96 -12.02 16.22
C GLY A 31 9.63 -10.73 16.96
N LEU A 32 9.65 -10.76 18.30
CA LEU A 32 9.41 -9.56 19.12
C LEU A 32 10.45 -8.46 18.86
N CYS A 33 11.74 -8.79 18.68
CA CYS A 33 12.77 -7.81 18.36
C CYS A 33 12.44 -7.05 17.06
N LEU A 34 11.96 -7.73 16.01
CA LEU A 34 11.57 -7.10 14.75
C LEU A 34 10.31 -6.26 14.88
N ILE A 35 9.30 -6.73 15.63
CA ILE A 35 8.08 -5.96 15.89
C ILE A 35 8.42 -4.67 16.65
N PHE A 36 9.29 -4.74 17.69
CA PHE A 36 9.77 -3.55 18.40
C PHE A 36 10.54 -2.60 17.48
N ALA A 37 11.41 -3.14 16.60
CA ALA A 37 12.11 -2.33 15.62
C ALA A 37 11.13 -1.61 14.68
N ALA A 38 10.14 -2.32 14.14
CA ALA A 38 9.10 -1.75 13.28
C ALA A 38 8.31 -0.64 13.98
N ALA A 39 7.86 -0.90 15.21
CA ALA A 39 7.13 0.08 16.03
C ALA A 39 8.01 1.31 16.35
N PHE A 40 9.27 1.11 16.73
CA PHE A 40 10.22 2.19 17.02
C PHE A 40 10.46 3.06 15.78
N LEU A 41 10.69 2.46 14.61
CA LEU A 41 10.90 3.16 13.35
C LEU A 41 9.65 3.96 12.96
N TYR A 42 8.47 3.37 13.06
CA TYR A 42 7.21 4.06 12.78
C TYR A 42 6.98 5.24 13.73
N LEU A 43 7.15 5.05 15.04
CA LEU A 43 6.96 6.11 16.04
C LEU A 43 7.99 7.23 15.90
N SER A 44 9.23 6.89 15.54
CA SER A 44 10.29 7.86 15.25
C SER A 44 9.91 8.75 14.07
N GLU A 45 9.43 8.15 12.99
CA GLU A 45 8.92 8.89 11.82
C GLU A 45 7.66 9.70 12.13
N TYR A 46 6.75 9.14 12.91
CA TYR A 46 5.56 9.84 13.37
C TYR A 46 5.93 11.09 14.20
N ARG A 47 6.84 10.97 15.17
CA ARG A 47 7.33 12.12 15.96
C ARG A 47 7.99 13.19 15.09
N ARG A 48 8.69 12.79 14.03
CA ARG A 48 9.35 13.72 13.10
C ARG A 48 8.37 14.43 12.16
N THR A 49 7.31 13.76 11.72
CA THR A 49 6.43 14.24 10.67
C THR A 49 5.05 14.66 11.15
N ALA A 50 4.70 14.32 12.40
CA ALA A 50 3.34 14.44 12.97
C ALA A 50 2.25 13.83 12.07
N SER A 51 2.59 12.81 11.27
CA SER A 51 1.68 12.17 10.33
C SER A 51 1.65 10.66 10.51
N LEU A 52 0.44 10.11 10.67
CA LEU A 52 0.23 8.66 10.70
C LEU A 52 0.56 8.01 9.36
N MET A 53 0.42 8.75 8.26
CA MET A 53 0.59 8.23 6.89
C MET A 53 2.02 8.50 6.37
N ASN A 54 3.05 8.34 7.20
CA ASN A 54 4.42 8.49 6.72
C ASN A 54 4.91 7.21 6.02
N LEU A 55 5.41 7.33 4.77
CA LEU A 55 5.75 6.19 3.92
C LEU A 55 6.84 5.29 4.51
N ARG A 56 7.88 5.90 5.14
CA ARG A 56 9.01 5.17 5.73
C ARG A 56 8.57 4.29 6.92
N GLY A 57 7.76 4.86 7.80
CA GLY A 57 7.22 4.12 8.95
C GLY A 57 6.18 3.08 8.54
N LEU A 58 5.34 3.36 7.53
CA LEU A 58 4.37 2.37 7.04
C LEU A 58 5.07 1.17 6.41
N LEU A 59 6.18 1.38 5.69
CA LEU A 59 6.98 0.28 5.19
C LEU A 59 7.64 -0.51 6.33
N ALA A 60 8.13 0.16 7.38
CA ALA A 60 8.65 -0.53 8.56
C ALA A 60 7.57 -1.42 9.21
N LEU A 61 6.35 -0.89 9.42
CA LEU A 61 5.25 -1.68 9.98
C LEU A 61 4.86 -2.85 9.09
N GLY A 62 4.71 -2.64 7.79
CA GLY A 62 4.31 -3.69 6.85
C GLY A 62 5.39 -4.75 6.68
N LEU A 63 6.61 -4.35 6.38
CA LEU A 63 7.70 -5.27 6.07
C LEU A 63 8.30 -5.90 7.35
N LEU A 64 8.89 -5.09 8.24
CA LEU A 64 9.55 -5.61 9.44
C LEU A 64 8.55 -6.13 10.48
N GLY A 65 7.39 -5.49 10.62
CA GLY A 65 6.33 -5.99 11.47
C GLY A 65 5.80 -7.34 11.00
N GLY A 66 5.60 -7.51 9.70
CA GLY A 66 5.22 -8.78 9.08
C GLY A 66 6.30 -9.85 9.24
N GLU A 67 7.57 -9.49 9.04
CA GLU A 67 8.72 -10.35 9.27
C GLU A 67 8.75 -10.87 10.73
N GLY A 68 8.55 -9.96 11.70
CA GLY A 68 8.47 -10.31 13.11
C GLY A 68 7.31 -11.27 13.44
N ILE A 69 6.14 -11.09 12.78
CA ILE A 69 5.00 -12.01 12.92
C ILE A 69 5.36 -13.39 12.34
N ALA A 70 6.04 -13.44 11.20
CA ALA A 70 6.47 -14.70 10.60
C ALA A 70 7.41 -15.50 11.52
N ARG A 71 8.30 -14.80 12.24
CA ARG A 71 9.24 -15.45 13.18
C ARG A 71 8.58 -16.12 14.39
N PHE A 72 7.28 -15.92 14.66
CA PHE A 72 6.58 -16.73 15.69
C PHE A 72 6.45 -18.21 15.31
N GLN A 73 6.55 -18.55 14.04
CA GLN A 73 6.56 -19.93 13.53
C GLN A 73 5.41 -20.79 14.07
N LEU A 74 4.17 -20.26 14.04
CA LEU A 74 2.99 -20.94 14.59
C LEU A 74 2.47 -22.08 13.69
N SER A 75 2.90 -22.15 12.42
CA SER A 75 2.57 -23.23 11.49
C SER A 75 3.72 -24.23 11.37
N ARG A 76 3.39 -25.48 11.00
CA ARG A 76 4.38 -26.50 10.62
C ARG A 76 5.02 -26.24 9.26
N LEU A 77 4.41 -25.37 8.45
CA LEU A 77 4.94 -24.92 7.17
C LEU A 77 6.08 -23.88 7.34
N SER A 78 6.27 -23.35 8.55
CA SER A 78 7.35 -22.39 8.82
C SER A 78 8.71 -23.03 8.64
N THR A 79 9.62 -22.31 7.99
CA THR A 79 10.96 -22.76 7.64
C THR A 79 12.06 -22.02 8.41
N ASP A 80 13.20 -22.63 8.56
CA ASP A 80 14.41 -21.93 9.05
C ASP A 80 14.97 -21.08 7.91
N TRP A 81 15.18 -19.80 8.19
CA TRP A 81 15.54 -18.84 7.15
C TRP A 81 17.04 -18.86 6.85
N THR A 82 17.36 -18.81 5.55
CA THR A 82 18.74 -18.67 5.08
C THR A 82 19.30 -17.28 5.39
N LEU A 83 20.64 -17.16 5.39
CA LEU A 83 21.31 -15.87 5.54
C LEU A 83 20.89 -14.88 4.44
N GLU A 84 20.66 -15.38 3.22
CA GLU A 84 20.19 -14.57 2.09
C GLU A 84 18.80 -13.98 2.35
N THR A 85 17.91 -14.74 2.98
CA THR A 85 16.58 -14.27 3.39
C THR A 85 16.71 -13.11 4.38
N TRP A 86 17.48 -13.31 5.46
CA TRP A 86 17.74 -12.27 6.46
C TRP A 86 18.38 -11.02 5.85
N LEU A 87 19.42 -11.18 5.04
CA LEU A 87 20.10 -10.06 4.38
C LEU A 87 19.17 -9.30 3.41
N SER A 88 18.29 -10.02 2.72
CA SER A 88 17.34 -9.38 1.77
C SER A 88 16.42 -8.39 2.45
N PHE A 89 15.78 -8.77 3.55
CA PHE A 89 14.86 -7.89 4.28
C PHE A 89 15.62 -6.77 4.99
N TYR A 90 16.77 -7.07 5.60
CA TYR A 90 17.63 -6.06 6.23
C TYR A 90 18.10 -4.99 5.25
N LEU A 91 18.73 -5.40 4.15
CA LEU A 91 19.29 -4.49 3.16
C LEU A 91 18.20 -3.69 2.45
N PHE A 92 17.05 -4.32 2.17
CA PHE A 92 15.95 -3.62 1.53
C PHE A 92 15.50 -2.41 2.34
N TYR A 93 15.17 -2.59 3.62
CA TYR A 93 14.71 -1.47 4.45
C TYR A 93 15.81 -0.43 4.66
N LEU A 94 17.07 -0.85 4.89
CA LEU A 94 18.20 0.05 5.08
C LEU A 94 18.42 0.95 3.86
N ILE A 95 18.52 0.36 2.67
CA ILE A 95 18.76 1.11 1.42
C ILE A 95 17.56 2.00 1.08
N PHE A 96 16.34 1.48 1.25
CA PHE A 96 15.12 2.26 1.06
C PHE A 96 15.09 3.51 1.95
N ASP A 97 15.36 3.34 3.25
CA ASP A 97 15.32 4.46 4.22
C ASP A 97 16.37 5.51 3.88
N LEU A 98 17.62 5.10 3.59
CA LEU A 98 18.70 6.01 3.21
C LEU A 98 18.41 6.75 1.90
N SER A 99 17.90 6.07 0.89
CA SER A 99 17.60 6.67 -0.42
C SER A 99 16.38 7.61 -0.36
N ALA A 100 15.38 7.30 0.46
CA ALA A 100 14.25 8.18 0.71
C ALA A 100 14.68 9.48 1.41
N GLN A 101 15.59 9.37 2.41
CA GLN A 101 16.18 10.54 3.07
C GLN A 101 16.98 11.40 2.08
N LEU A 102 17.84 10.77 1.27
CA LEU A 102 18.64 11.49 0.27
C LEU A 102 17.75 12.29 -0.69
N ALA A 103 16.65 11.68 -1.17
CA ALA A 103 15.71 12.33 -2.06
C ALA A 103 14.94 13.49 -1.38
N ASP A 104 14.66 13.39 -0.08
CA ASP A 104 14.02 14.48 0.69
C ASP A 104 14.99 15.66 0.90
N HIS A 105 16.26 15.39 1.25
CA HIS A 105 17.29 16.42 1.51
C HIS A 105 17.79 17.15 0.26
N THR A 106 18.08 16.45 -0.83
CA THR A 106 18.60 17.07 -2.08
C THR A 106 17.66 18.10 -2.68
N GLY A 107 16.38 17.98 -2.42
CA GLY A 107 15.42 18.98 -2.86
C GLY A 107 15.32 20.20 -1.96
N ALA A 108 15.67 20.12 -0.70
CA ALA A 108 15.76 21.28 0.18
C ALA A 108 16.93 22.18 -0.26
N ILE A 109 18.10 21.60 -0.58
CA ILE A 109 19.29 22.32 -1.05
C ILE A 109 19.03 23.03 -2.40
N ARG A 110 18.29 22.37 -3.31
CA ARG A 110 17.98 22.93 -4.63
C ARG A 110 16.97 24.08 -4.57
N SER A 111 16.00 24.02 -3.63
CA SER A 111 15.05 25.10 -3.35
C SER A 111 15.76 26.32 -2.75
N ALA A 112 16.67 26.11 -1.80
CA ALA A 112 17.47 27.20 -1.19
C ALA A 112 18.41 27.89 -2.20
N ARG A 113 18.90 27.19 -3.22
CA ARG A 113 19.73 27.76 -4.29
C ARG A 113 18.96 28.53 -5.36
N SER A 114 17.66 28.24 -5.53
CA SER A 114 16.85 28.89 -6.58
C SER A 114 16.26 30.25 -6.20
N GLY A 115 16.54 30.75 -4.99
CA GLY A 115 16.14 32.10 -4.57
C GLY A 115 14.65 32.29 -4.25
N ASP A 116 13.83 31.27 -4.39
CA ASP A 116 12.38 31.34 -4.15
C ASP A 116 11.99 31.36 -2.65
N ASP A 117 12.95 31.14 -1.75
CA ASP A 117 12.71 31.06 -0.30
C ASP A 117 13.05 32.36 0.47
N ALA A 118 13.55 33.41 -0.19
CA ALA A 118 13.97 34.64 0.50
C ALA A 118 12.79 35.43 1.09
N ASP A 119 11.58 35.25 0.54
CA ASP A 119 10.38 36.00 0.97
C ASP A 119 9.49 35.24 1.96
N ARG A 120 9.76 33.95 2.21
CA ARG A 120 8.94 33.10 3.09
C ARG A 120 9.58 32.75 4.44
N SER A 121 10.85 33.08 4.64
CA SER A 121 11.58 32.79 5.90
C SER A 121 11.29 33.77 7.05
N ALA A 122 10.55 34.82 6.81
CA ALA A 122 10.25 35.83 7.82
C ALA A 122 9.05 35.51 8.73
N SER A 123 8.32 34.44 8.52
CA SER A 123 7.08 34.16 9.28
C SER A 123 6.99 32.79 9.97
N CYS A 124 8.08 32.05 10.13
CA CYS A 124 8.01 30.74 10.81
C CYS A 124 9.14 30.53 11.82
N SER A 125 9.18 31.39 12.86
CA SER A 125 9.96 31.16 14.07
C SER A 125 9.06 31.17 15.30
N VAL A 126 8.25 30.12 15.43
CA VAL A 126 7.72 29.68 16.73
C VAL A 126 8.02 28.20 16.84
N VAL A 127 9.17 27.91 17.45
CA VAL A 127 9.51 26.58 17.96
C VAL A 127 8.74 26.44 19.27
N PRO A 128 7.80 25.51 19.42
CA PRO A 128 7.23 25.21 20.72
C PRO A 128 8.27 24.44 21.55
N ASP A 129 8.48 24.91 22.77
CA ASP A 129 9.34 24.35 23.79
C ASP A 129 8.96 22.88 24.09
N PRO A 130 9.86 21.87 24.01
CA PRO A 130 9.52 20.46 24.10
C PRO A 130 9.22 19.95 25.52
N LEU A 131 9.14 20.81 26.54
CA LEU A 131 9.01 20.42 27.95
C LEU A 131 7.69 20.77 28.65
N ALA A 132 6.70 21.28 27.94
CA ALA A 132 5.41 21.63 28.54
C ALA A 132 4.26 20.88 27.87
N SER A 133 4.09 19.58 28.10
CA SER A 133 2.79 18.94 28.26
C SER A 133 2.90 17.42 28.42
N THR A 134 2.93 16.99 29.65
CA THR A 134 2.30 15.73 30.05
C THR A 134 0.78 15.95 30.05
N ALA A 135 0.14 15.84 28.91
CA ALA A 135 -1.31 15.86 28.82
C ALA A 135 -1.75 15.05 27.59
N SER A 136 -2.57 14.03 27.84
CA SER A 136 -3.49 13.34 26.95
C SER A 136 -3.21 13.51 25.45
N ILE A 137 -2.82 12.44 24.77
CA ILE A 137 -2.73 12.36 23.30
C ILE A 137 -4.11 12.75 22.76
N ASP A 138 -4.28 14.02 22.45
CA ASP A 138 -5.46 14.51 21.75
C ASP A 138 -5.25 14.16 20.27
N VAL A 139 -5.96 13.13 19.82
CA VAL A 139 -5.94 12.62 18.42
C VAL A 139 -6.31 13.73 17.39
N ARG A 140 -6.53 14.95 17.86
CA ARG A 140 -7.02 16.09 17.07
C ARG A 140 -6.03 16.64 16.04
N ASP A 141 -4.71 16.43 16.21
CA ASP A 141 -3.69 17.03 15.34
C ASP A 141 -2.99 16.07 14.36
N VAL A 142 -3.43 14.83 14.27
CA VAL A 142 -2.64 13.70 13.77
C VAL A 142 -2.89 13.35 12.28
N GLY A 143 -3.63 14.10 11.51
CA GLY A 143 -4.17 13.64 10.22
C GLY A 143 -3.79 14.41 8.96
N GLY A 144 -2.73 15.21 8.93
CA GLY A 144 -2.36 15.97 7.72
C GLY A 144 -1.13 15.43 6.98
N VAL A 145 -0.99 15.79 5.69
CA VAL A 145 0.29 15.61 4.98
C VAL A 145 1.35 16.44 5.70
N PRO A 146 2.50 15.86 6.07
CA PRO A 146 3.53 16.59 6.80
C PRO A 146 3.96 17.85 6.06
N GLY A 147 3.81 19.02 6.71
CA GLY A 147 4.20 20.32 6.15
C GLY A 147 3.19 20.96 5.19
N ARG A 148 1.99 20.39 4.99
CA ARG A 148 0.93 21.05 4.23
C ARG A 148 0.13 21.94 5.16
N SER A 149 0.33 23.26 5.07
CA SER A 149 -0.48 24.24 5.82
C SER A 149 -1.93 24.19 5.37
N ALA A 150 -2.85 24.07 6.33
CA ALA A 150 -4.30 24.11 6.07
C ALA A 150 -4.80 25.54 5.70
N THR A 151 -3.91 26.55 5.78
CA THR A 151 -4.26 27.97 5.60
C THR A 151 -3.76 28.56 4.29
N GLY A 152 -3.28 27.75 3.31
CA GLY A 152 -3.01 28.27 1.98
C GLY A 152 -4.31 28.77 1.35
N GLU A 153 -4.37 30.06 0.99
CA GLU A 153 -5.45 30.65 0.19
C GLU A 153 -5.88 29.66 -0.89
N SER A 154 -7.17 29.33 -0.92
CA SER A 154 -7.77 28.41 -1.86
C SER A 154 -7.70 29.00 -3.27
N ALA A 155 -6.55 28.88 -3.94
CA ALA A 155 -6.52 29.02 -5.39
C ALA A 155 -7.55 28.02 -5.92
N GLY A 156 -8.65 28.53 -6.44
CA GLY A 156 -9.91 27.88 -6.74
C GLY A 156 -9.81 26.41 -7.18
N VAL A 157 -10.00 25.52 -6.21
CA VAL A 157 -10.04 24.07 -6.48
C VAL A 157 -11.19 23.80 -7.44
N ASP A 158 -10.89 23.19 -8.60
CA ASP A 158 -11.90 22.96 -9.64
C ASP A 158 -12.82 21.78 -9.30
N LEU A 159 -13.94 22.09 -8.65
CA LEU A 159 -14.96 21.08 -8.31
C LEU A 159 -15.55 20.39 -9.56
N ARG A 160 -15.58 21.04 -10.72
CA ARG A 160 -16.08 20.44 -11.98
C ARG A 160 -15.17 19.28 -12.42
N PHE A 161 -13.85 19.44 -12.29
CA PHE A 161 -12.91 18.39 -12.64
C PHE A 161 -13.16 17.12 -11.82
N PHE A 162 -13.38 17.25 -10.51
CA PHE A 162 -13.67 16.09 -9.66
C PHE A 162 -14.97 15.39 -10.07
N ARG A 163 -16.00 16.16 -10.42
CA ARG A 163 -17.27 15.58 -10.90
C ARG A 163 -17.06 14.73 -12.14
N TYR A 164 -16.34 15.26 -13.14
CA TYR A 164 -16.02 14.50 -14.35
C TYR A 164 -15.12 13.29 -14.07
N ALA A 165 -14.15 13.41 -13.17
CA ALA A 165 -13.30 12.29 -12.77
C ALA A 165 -14.12 11.16 -12.11
N ILE A 166 -15.00 11.49 -11.17
CA ILE A 166 -15.89 10.51 -10.50
C ILE A 166 -16.83 9.86 -11.52
N LEU A 167 -17.51 10.64 -12.35
CA LEU A 167 -18.43 10.12 -13.38
C LEU A 167 -17.70 9.25 -14.39
N GLY A 168 -16.50 9.66 -14.82
CA GLY A 168 -15.66 8.89 -15.74
C GLY A 168 -15.22 7.55 -15.15
N LEU A 169 -14.71 7.56 -13.92
CA LEU A 169 -14.28 6.34 -13.23
C LEU A 169 -15.46 5.39 -12.98
N LEU A 170 -16.63 5.90 -12.51
CA LEU A 170 -17.83 5.10 -12.33
C LEU A 170 -18.34 4.55 -13.65
N GLY A 171 -18.47 5.40 -14.67
CA GLY A 171 -18.99 4.99 -15.97
C GLY A 171 -18.14 3.89 -16.62
N ILE A 172 -16.82 4.07 -16.63
CA ILE A 172 -15.88 3.10 -17.19
C ILE A 172 -15.94 1.77 -16.41
N SER A 173 -15.89 1.82 -15.06
CA SER A 173 -15.86 0.60 -14.24
C SER A 173 -17.17 -0.20 -14.36
N TRP A 174 -18.31 0.46 -14.30
CA TRP A 174 -19.61 -0.20 -14.44
C TRP A 174 -19.86 -0.70 -15.87
N ALA A 175 -19.46 0.06 -16.90
CA ALA A 175 -19.57 -0.38 -18.29
C ALA A 175 -18.70 -1.63 -18.54
N ALA A 176 -17.46 -1.63 -18.03
CA ALA A 176 -16.57 -2.80 -18.12
C ALA A 176 -17.13 -4.01 -17.36
N PHE A 177 -17.64 -3.81 -16.15
CA PHE A 177 -18.29 -4.87 -15.36
C PHE A 177 -19.50 -5.48 -16.09
N LEU A 178 -20.39 -4.65 -16.61
CA LEU A 178 -21.58 -5.10 -17.34
C LEU A 178 -21.18 -5.85 -18.63
N PHE A 179 -20.14 -5.38 -19.31
CA PHE A 179 -19.59 -6.07 -20.48
C PHE A 179 -19.06 -7.46 -20.08
N GLU A 180 -18.28 -7.57 -18.98
CA GLU A 180 -17.78 -8.86 -18.48
C GLU A 180 -18.92 -9.78 -18.10
N ALA A 181 -19.90 -9.31 -17.33
CA ALA A 181 -21.08 -10.07 -16.91
C ALA A 181 -21.85 -10.61 -18.12
N ARG A 182 -22.08 -9.77 -19.13
CA ARG A 182 -22.74 -10.20 -20.37
C ARG A 182 -21.90 -11.21 -21.18
N ARG A 183 -20.59 -10.98 -21.28
CA ARG A 183 -19.67 -11.84 -22.07
C ARG A 183 -19.47 -13.21 -21.44
N LEU A 184 -19.41 -13.26 -20.12
CA LEU A 184 -19.18 -14.49 -19.34
C LEU A 184 -20.49 -15.21 -18.99
N GLY A 185 -21.62 -14.51 -19.02
CA GLY A 185 -22.94 -15.08 -18.73
C GLY A 185 -23.27 -15.23 -17.24
N PHE A 186 -22.45 -14.69 -16.34
CA PHE A 186 -22.68 -14.77 -14.90
C PHE A 186 -22.14 -13.55 -14.14
N VAL A 187 -22.60 -13.39 -12.90
CA VAL A 187 -22.06 -12.47 -11.90
C VAL A 187 -21.66 -13.28 -10.67
N PRO A 188 -20.42 -13.16 -10.16
CA PRO A 188 -19.90 -14.03 -9.10
C PRO A 188 -20.79 -14.12 -7.85
N LEU A 189 -21.34 -13.01 -7.38
CA LEU A 189 -22.22 -12.98 -6.20
C LEU A 189 -23.48 -13.87 -6.35
N PHE A 190 -23.98 -14.04 -7.56
CA PHE A 190 -25.19 -14.83 -7.84
C PHE A 190 -24.91 -16.27 -8.30
N THR A 191 -23.62 -16.68 -8.24
CA THR A 191 -23.18 -18.02 -8.71
C THR A 191 -22.65 -18.81 -7.52
N VAL A 192 -23.52 -19.04 -6.53
CA VAL A 192 -23.19 -19.63 -5.22
C VAL A 192 -22.70 -21.08 -5.33
N ASP A 193 -23.22 -21.83 -6.30
CA ASP A 193 -22.93 -23.27 -6.44
C ASP A 193 -21.61 -23.62 -7.12
N THR A 194 -20.89 -22.60 -7.63
CA THR A 194 -19.61 -22.82 -8.33
C THR A 194 -18.44 -22.32 -7.47
N PRO A 195 -17.67 -23.21 -6.84
CA PRO A 195 -16.47 -22.81 -6.11
C PRO A 195 -15.54 -22.00 -7.00
N HIS A 196 -14.95 -20.93 -6.45
CA HIS A 196 -14.02 -20.04 -7.17
C HIS A 196 -14.59 -19.27 -8.37
N ALA A 197 -15.93 -19.13 -8.51
CA ALA A 197 -16.56 -18.37 -9.61
C ALA A 197 -15.92 -17.00 -9.83
N TYR A 198 -15.51 -16.30 -8.75
CA TYR A 198 -14.82 -15.02 -8.80
C TYR A 198 -13.49 -15.06 -9.57
N SER A 199 -12.78 -16.19 -9.59
CA SER A 199 -11.50 -16.34 -10.31
C SER A 199 -11.70 -16.43 -11.82
N TYR A 200 -12.87 -16.87 -12.26
CA TYR A 200 -13.23 -16.96 -13.68
C TYR A 200 -13.88 -15.69 -14.23
N PHE A 201 -14.26 -14.75 -13.34
CA PHE A 201 -14.84 -13.47 -13.76
C PHE A 201 -13.75 -12.54 -14.25
N HIS A 202 -13.20 -12.84 -15.43
CA HIS A 202 -12.07 -12.11 -15.99
C HIS A 202 -12.05 -12.14 -17.52
N VAL A 203 -12.29 -11.02 -18.17
CA VAL A 203 -12.03 -10.81 -19.59
C VAL A 203 -10.71 -10.09 -19.76
N LYS A 204 -9.74 -10.73 -20.42
CA LYS A 204 -8.39 -10.21 -20.61
C LYS A 204 -8.40 -8.78 -21.14
N GLY A 205 -7.72 -7.88 -20.43
CA GLY A 205 -7.65 -6.45 -20.76
C GLY A 205 -8.83 -5.63 -20.24
N VAL A 206 -10.06 -6.12 -20.29
CA VAL A 206 -11.26 -5.40 -19.82
C VAL A 206 -11.28 -5.32 -18.29
N HIS A 207 -10.87 -6.40 -17.62
CA HIS A 207 -10.90 -6.50 -16.16
C HIS A 207 -10.12 -5.38 -15.44
N TYR A 208 -9.07 -4.81 -16.05
CA TYR A 208 -8.38 -3.64 -15.50
C TYR A 208 -9.31 -2.44 -15.33
N PHE A 209 -10.24 -2.23 -16.28
CA PHE A 209 -11.21 -1.14 -16.23
C PHE A 209 -12.30 -1.42 -15.21
N THR A 210 -12.75 -2.68 -15.07
CA THR A 210 -13.69 -3.08 -14.02
C THR A 210 -13.09 -2.81 -12.63
N THR A 211 -11.85 -3.22 -12.41
CA THR A 211 -11.16 -3.05 -11.12
C THR A 211 -10.73 -1.61 -10.83
N LEU A 212 -10.79 -0.71 -11.82
CA LEU A 212 -10.53 0.72 -11.65
C LEU A 212 -11.49 1.37 -10.64
N ALA A 213 -12.64 0.72 -10.38
CA ALA A 213 -13.58 1.10 -9.33
C ALA A 213 -12.91 1.38 -7.98
N VAL A 214 -11.80 0.70 -7.65
CA VAL A 214 -11.09 0.86 -6.37
C VAL A 214 -10.57 2.29 -6.11
N LEU A 215 -10.33 3.07 -7.16
CA LEU A 215 -9.85 4.46 -7.04
C LEU A 215 -10.98 5.46 -6.78
N THR A 216 -12.21 5.13 -7.18
CA THR A 216 -13.32 6.09 -7.17
C THR A 216 -13.69 6.59 -5.77
N PRO A 217 -13.74 5.76 -4.70
CA PRO A 217 -13.98 6.24 -3.35
C PRO A 217 -12.91 7.20 -2.85
N ALA A 218 -11.64 6.96 -3.19
CA ALA A 218 -10.54 7.86 -2.84
C ALA A 218 -10.65 9.22 -3.54
N VAL A 219 -11.01 9.24 -4.83
CA VAL A 219 -11.30 10.48 -5.59
C VAL A 219 -12.52 11.20 -5.01
N SER A 220 -13.55 10.46 -4.59
CA SER A 220 -14.73 11.03 -3.94
C SER A 220 -14.39 11.67 -2.58
N MET A 221 -13.44 11.10 -1.84
CA MET A 221 -12.94 11.72 -0.61
C MET A 221 -12.16 13.01 -0.87
N LEU A 222 -11.35 13.08 -1.96
CA LEU A 222 -10.73 14.34 -2.40
C LEU A 222 -11.79 15.39 -2.76
N TYR A 223 -12.82 14.99 -3.50
CA TYR A 223 -13.94 15.86 -3.84
C TYR A 223 -14.67 16.39 -2.60
N LEU A 224 -14.97 15.53 -1.62
CA LEU A 224 -15.58 15.94 -0.35
C LEU A 224 -14.68 16.90 0.43
N ALA A 225 -13.37 16.67 0.45
CA ALA A 225 -12.41 17.59 1.06
C ALA A 225 -12.43 18.96 0.36
N ALA A 226 -12.41 18.97 -0.98
CA ALA A 226 -12.50 20.19 -1.78
C ALA A 226 -13.83 20.94 -1.56
N ARG A 227 -14.96 20.24 -1.50
CA ARG A 227 -16.26 20.86 -1.19
C ARG A 227 -16.28 21.51 0.19
N ARG A 228 -15.67 20.86 1.17
CA ARG A 228 -15.58 21.38 2.54
C ARG A 228 -14.80 22.69 2.61
N THR A 229 -13.69 22.81 1.87
CA THR A 229 -12.92 24.08 1.81
C THR A 229 -13.75 25.23 1.21
N HIS A 230 -14.73 24.91 0.37
CA HIS A 230 -15.72 25.87 -0.16
C HIS A 230 -16.97 26.05 0.70
N GLY A 231 -17.03 25.48 1.91
CA GLY A 231 -18.21 25.53 2.78
C GLY A 231 -19.43 24.76 2.28
N LEU A 232 -19.26 23.89 1.26
CA LEU A 232 -20.35 23.15 0.64
C LEU A 232 -20.61 21.81 1.34
N ARG A 233 -21.89 21.43 1.43
CA ARG A 233 -22.29 20.10 1.96
C ARG A 233 -22.00 18.98 0.95
N PRO A 234 -21.86 17.72 1.41
CA PRO A 234 -21.83 16.56 0.52
C PRO A 234 -23.00 16.58 -0.46
N ASP A 235 -22.75 16.15 -1.71
CA ASP A 235 -23.82 15.97 -2.70
C ASP A 235 -23.99 14.47 -3.04
N VAL A 236 -25.06 14.20 -3.80
CA VAL A 236 -25.42 12.84 -4.22
C VAL A 236 -24.26 12.17 -5.00
N LEU A 237 -23.54 12.92 -5.84
CA LEU A 237 -22.43 12.37 -6.61
C LEU A 237 -21.30 11.87 -5.72
N ALA A 238 -20.98 12.60 -4.64
CA ALA A 238 -19.98 12.16 -3.68
C ALA A 238 -20.38 10.84 -3.00
N LEU A 239 -21.67 10.70 -2.65
CA LEU A 239 -22.20 9.47 -2.06
C LEU A 239 -22.20 8.30 -3.06
N LEU A 240 -22.64 8.54 -4.30
CA LEU A 240 -22.59 7.53 -5.35
C LEU A 240 -21.15 7.08 -5.63
N GLY A 241 -20.20 8.00 -5.68
CA GLY A 241 -18.79 7.69 -5.86
C GLY A 241 -18.14 6.94 -4.69
N LEU A 242 -18.76 6.97 -3.50
CA LEU A 242 -18.35 6.12 -2.38
C LEU A 242 -19.00 4.74 -2.41
N LEU A 243 -20.32 4.66 -2.68
CA LEU A 243 -21.11 3.44 -2.50
C LEU A 243 -21.09 2.52 -3.72
N LEU A 244 -21.24 3.05 -4.95
CA LEU A 244 -21.33 2.22 -6.15
C LEU A 244 -20.08 1.37 -6.42
N PRO A 245 -18.82 1.86 -6.20
CA PRO A 245 -17.64 1.03 -6.33
C PRO A 245 -17.57 -0.09 -5.29
N ILE A 246 -18.02 0.18 -4.07
CA ILE A 246 -18.09 -0.84 -3.00
C ILE A 246 -19.07 -1.95 -3.39
N ILE A 247 -20.26 -1.57 -3.88
CA ILE A 247 -21.25 -2.52 -4.39
C ILE A 247 -20.63 -3.37 -5.53
N LEU A 248 -19.92 -2.75 -6.45
CA LEU A 248 -19.28 -3.44 -7.57
C LEU A 248 -18.24 -4.47 -7.07
N THR A 249 -17.41 -4.13 -6.07
CA THR A 249 -16.45 -5.09 -5.51
C THR A 249 -17.12 -6.24 -4.77
N ILE A 250 -18.30 -6.03 -4.16
CA ILE A 250 -19.12 -7.08 -3.54
C ILE A 250 -19.72 -7.99 -4.63
N LEU A 251 -20.26 -7.42 -5.73
CA LEU A 251 -20.79 -8.20 -6.86
C LEU A 251 -19.73 -9.12 -7.48
N MET A 252 -18.47 -8.68 -7.50
CA MET A 252 -17.33 -9.50 -7.94
C MET A 252 -16.83 -10.50 -6.90
N VAL A 253 -17.37 -10.51 -5.68
CA VAL A 253 -16.90 -11.33 -4.54
C VAL A 253 -15.39 -11.15 -4.29
N SER A 254 -14.88 -9.94 -4.51
CA SER A 254 -13.45 -9.63 -4.42
C SER A 254 -13.10 -8.94 -3.10
N ARG A 255 -12.72 -9.73 -2.09
CA ARG A 255 -12.29 -9.24 -0.75
C ARG A 255 -11.18 -8.20 -0.85
N PHE A 256 -10.21 -8.49 -1.70
CA PHE A 256 -9.02 -7.68 -1.84
C PHE A 256 -9.32 -6.30 -2.44
N GLN A 257 -10.10 -6.24 -3.53
CA GLN A 257 -10.49 -4.97 -4.16
C GLN A 257 -11.40 -4.13 -3.24
N PHE A 258 -12.29 -4.81 -2.48
CA PHE A 258 -13.08 -4.16 -1.43
C PHE A 258 -12.17 -3.48 -0.40
N MET A 259 -11.16 -4.20 0.14
CA MET A 259 -10.23 -3.66 1.12
C MET A 259 -9.41 -2.49 0.56
N ILE A 260 -8.85 -2.60 -0.65
CA ILE A 260 -8.14 -1.50 -1.29
C ILE A 260 -9.02 -0.26 -1.39
N SER A 261 -10.24 -0.42 -1.90
CA SER A 261 -11.20 0.65 -2.13
C SER A 261 -11.49 1.45 -0.85
N VAL A 262 -11.76 0.76 0.25
CA VAL A 262 -12.06 1.38 1.54
C VAL A 262 -10.81 2.00 2.17
N ILE A 263 -9.69 1.27 2.22
CA ILE A 263 -8.46 1.75 2.86
C ILE A 263 -7.90 2.97 2.11
N LEU A 264 -7.90 2.98 0.78
CA LEU A 264 -7.47 4.15 0.02
C LEU A 264 -8.35 5.38 0.29
N ALA A 265 -9.66 5.20 0.38
CA ALA A 265 -10.58 6.29 0.72
C ALA A 265 -10.27 6.86 2.12
N VAL A 266 -9.99 5.99 3.10
CA VAL A 266 -9.60 6.39 4.46
C VAL A 266 -8.27 7.13 4.44
N PHE A 267 -7.26 6.60 3.74
CA PHE A 267 -5.94 7.23 3.66
C PHE A 267 -6.01 8.62 3.04
N VAL A 268 -6.73 8.76 1.94
CA VAL A 268 -6.98 10.06 1.30
C VAL A 268 -7.72 11.01 2.24
N ALA A 269 -8.70 10.52 2.97
CA ALA A 269 -9.45 11.34 3.92
C ALA A 269 -8.56 11.84 5.07
N LEU A 270 -7.71 10.98 5.64
CA LEU A 270 -6.75 11.36 6.68
C LEU A 270 -5.71 12.36 6.15
N LEU A 271 -5.15 12.10 4.97
CA LEU A 271 -4.17 12.99 4.33
C LEU A 271 -4.78 14.35 3.91
N SER A 272 -6.08 14.41 3.69
CA SER A 272 -6.81 15.65 3.40
C SER A 272 -7.17 16.45 4.66
N GLY A 273 -6.63 16.10 5.81
CA GLY A 273 -6.85 16.81 7.08
C GLY A 273 -8.22 16.55 7.71
N ARG A 274 -8.92 15.48 7.32
CA ARG A 274 -10.17 15.09 7.98
C ARG A 274 -9.84 14.44 9.32
N ARG A 275 -10.42 15.02 10.39
CA ARG A 275 -10.31 14.48 11.74
C ARG A 275 -11.39 13.44 11.96
N TYR A 276 -10.99 12.24 12.36
CA TYR A 276 -11.89 11.17 12.75
C TYR A 276 -11.77 10.93 14.25
N LYS A 277 -12.91 10.71 14.89
CA LYS A 277 -12.91 10.19 16.28
C LYS A 277 -12.55 8.71 16.23
N LEU A 278 -11.85 8.23 17.26
CA LEU A 278 -11.43 6.83 17.34
C LEU A 278 -12.60 5.84 17.12
N TRP A 279 -13.75 6.12 17.71
CA TRP A 279 -14.93 5.26 17.53
C TRP A 279 -15.41 5.16 16.06
N GLN A 280 -15.21 6.22 15.24
CA GLN A 280 -15.57 6.18 13.81
C GLN A 280 -14.64 5.26 13.02
N LEU A 281 -13.35 5.27 13.37
CA LEU A 281 -12.37 4.34 12.79
C LEU A 281 -12.63 2.90 13.23
N LEU A 282 -12.98 2.69 14.50
CA LEU A 282 -13.36 1.37 15.01
C LEU A 282 -14.66 0.86 14.40
N LEU A 283 -15.65 1.72 14.21
CA LEU A 283 -16.89 1.35 13.51
C LEU A 283 -16.61 0.97 12.05
N LEU A 284 -15.78 1.75 11.36
CA LEU A 284 -15.40 1.44 9.98
C LEU A 284 -14.65 0.10 9.91
N LEU A 285 -13.73 -0.14 10.83
CA LEU A 285 -13.03 -1.42 10.92
C LEU A 285 -14.00 -2.58 11.18
N ALA A 286 -14.96 -2.42 12.08
CA ALA A 286 -15.99 -3.42 12.34
C ALA A 286 -16.85 -3.71 11.10
N LEU A 287 -17.25 -2.68 10.36
CA LEU A 287 -17.98 -2.82 9.09
C LEU A 287 -17.12 -3.50 8.01
N MET A 288 -15.84 -3.18 7.94
CA MET A 288 -14.91 -3.86 7.03
C MET A 288 -14.74 -5.35 7.37
N ILE A 289 -14.63 -5.68 8.65
CA ILE A 289 -14.55 -7.08 9.10
C ILE A 289 -15.85 -7.81 8.77
N ALA A 290 -17.02 -7.20 9.03
CA ALA A 290 -18.32 -7.82 8.70
C ALA A 290 -18.46 -8.07 7.19
N ALA A 291 -18.09 -7.11 6.34
CA ALA A 291 -18.10 -7.30 4.89
C ALA A 291 -17.08 -8.34 4.43
N TYR A 292 -15.88 -8.38 5.03
CA TYR A 292 -14.88 -9.39 4.74
C TYR A 292 -15.39 -10.80 5.09
N VAL A 293 -16.02 -10.95 6.27
CA VAL A 293 -16.63 -12.23 6.70
C VAL A 293 -17.74 -12.64 5.74
N PHE A 294 -18.65 -11.72 5.38
CA PHE A 294 -19.70 -11.99 4.41
C PHE A 294 -19.13 -12.48 3.07
N ILE A 295 -18.18 -11.76 2.47
CA ILE A 295 -17.54 -12.18 1.22
C ILE A 295 -16.79 -13.52 1.38
N THR A 296 -16.30 -13.83 2.60
CA THR A 296 -15.61 -15.10 2.87
C THR A 296 -16.60 -16.28 2.87
N ILE A 297 -17.77 -16.09 3.44
CA ILE A 297 -18.85 -17.09 3.45
C ILE A 297 -19.29 -17.38 2.01
N GLU A 298 -19.50 -16.35 1.19
CA GLU A 298 -19.88 -16.48 -0.21
C GLU A 298 -18.83 -17.21 -1.09
N ARG A 299 -17.60 -17.37 -0.59
CA ARG A 299 -16.55 -18.13 -1.27
C ARG A 299 -16.62 -19.65 -1.01
N ALA A 300 -17.56 -20.10 -0.16
CA ALA A 300 -17.78 -21.51 0.20
C ALA A 300 -16.53 -22.27 0.75
N HIS A 301 -15.57 -21.56 1.38
CA HIS A 301 -14.45 -22.21 2.04
C HIS A 301 -14.84 -22.62 3.46
N SER A 302 -14.80 -23.92 3.76
CA SER A 302 -15.00 -24.41 5.12
C SER A 302 -13.80 -24.06 6.00
N VAL A 303 -14.06 -23.79 7.29
CA VAL A 303 -13.01 -23.53 8.30
C VAL A 303 -12.08 -24.73 8.45
N GLU A 304 -12.64 -25.94 8.37
CA GLU A 304 -11.89 -27.19 8.44
C GLU A 304 -10.90 -27.34 7.27
N TYR A 305 -11.32 -27.02 6.05
CA TYR A 305 -10.47 -27.00 4.88
C TYR A 305 -9.30 -26.00 5.04
N LEU A 306 -9.57 -24.78 5.51
CA LEU A 306 -8.54 -23.76 5.72
C LEU A 306 -7.55 -24.18 6.83
N ASN A 307 -8.03 -24.76 7.93
CA ASN A 307 -7.17 -25.26 8.99
C ASN A 307 -6.26 -26.40 8.51
N GLY A 308 -6.79 -27.28 7.63
CA GLY A 308 -6.00 -28.33 6.97
C GLY A 308 -4.90 -27.77 6.05
N ILE A 309 -5.16 -26.63 5.38
CA ILE A 309 -4.16 -25.97 4.54
C ILE A 309 -3.07 -25.30 5.41
N PHE A 310 -3.45 -24.64 6.50
CA PHE A 310 -2.54 -23.82 7.30
C PHE A 310 -1.60 -24.62 8.20
N GLU A 311 -1.89 -25.87 8.47
CA GLU A 311 -1.05 -26.79 9.26
C GLU A 311 -0.53 -26.15 10.56
N MET A 312 -1.44 -25.54 11.34
CA MET A 312 -1.08 -24.90 12.58
C MET A 312 -0.52 -25.91 13.58
N LYS A 313 0.54 -25.51 14.32
CA LYS A 313 1.12 -26.35 15.39
C LYS A 313 0.10 -26.64 16.50
N ASP A 314 -0.74 -25.65 16.81
CA ASP A 314 -1.89 -25.80 17.70
C ASP A 314 -3.20 -25.77 16.88
N PRO A 315 -3.85 -26.95 16.69
CA PRO A 315 -5.09 -27.04 15.92
C PRO A 315 -6.28 -26.31 16.58
N SER A 316 -6.18 -25.98 17.88
CA SER A 316 -7.24 -25.26 18.62
C SER A 316 -7.24 -23.76 18.33
N THR A 317 -6.21 -23.24 17.65
CA THR A 317 -6.11 -21.82 17.33
C THR A 317 -7.27 -21.37 16.44
N PRO A 318 -8.05 -20.35 16.84
CA PRO A 318 -9.21 -19.91 16.10
C PRO A 318 -8.87 -19.37 14.70
N ILE A 319 -9.74 -19.61 13.72
CA ILE A 319 -9.53 -19.22 12.31
C ILE A 319 -9.29 -17.71 12.13
N PHE A 320 -9.89 -16.87 12.96
CA PHE A 320 -9.70 -15.42 12.91
C PHE A 320 -8.29 -14.96 13.35
N ILE A 321 -7.50 -15.86 13.96
CA ILE A 321 -6.09 -15.68 14.27
C ILE A 321 -5.24 -16.37 13.21
N THR A 322 -5.55 -17.64 12.88
CA THR A 322 -4.75 -18.45 11.94
C THR A 322 -4.73 -17.86 10.55
N GLN A 323 -5.88 -17.40 10.06
CA GLN A 323 -5.96 -16.87 8.69
C GLN A 323 -5.16 -15.57 8.51
N PRO A 324 -5.30 -14.51 9.34
CA PRO A 324 -4.43 -13.33 9.24
C PRO A 324 -2.95 -13.66 9.44
N TYR A 325 -2.63 -14.54 10.40
CA TYR A 325 -1.26 -14.98 10.63
C TYR A 325 -0.67 -15.61 9.36
N MET A 326 -1.34 -16.58 8.74
CA MET A 326 -0.85 -17.26 7.55
C MET A 326 -0.75 -16.33 6.34
N TYR A 327 -1.67 -15.40 6.18
CA TYR A 327 -1.59 -14.37 5.11
C TYR A 327 -0.41 -13.39 5.29
N ILE A 328 0.16 -13.33 6.48
CA ILE A 328 1.39 -12.56 6.74
C ILE A 328 2.61 -13.49 6.70
N ALA A 329 2.65 -14.45 7.61
CA ALA A 329 3.83 -15.25 7.90
C ALA A 329 4.30 -16.12 6.72
N ASN A 330 3.37 -16.84 6.09
CA ASN A 330 3.70 -17.77 5.01
C ASN A 330 4.37 -17.10 3.81
N ASN A 331 4.13 -15.81 3.59
CA ASN A 331 4.74 -15.07 2.48
C ASN A 331 6.26 -14.89 2.65
N TYR A 332 6.73 -14.79 3.90
CA TYR A 332 8.17 -14.76 4.22
C TYR A 332 8.79 -16.13 4.10
N ASP A 333 8.08 -17.18 4.51
CA ASP A 333 8.53 -18.56 4.33
C ASP A 333 8.58 -18.92 2.83
N ASN A 334 7.61 -18.49 2.02
CA ASN A 334 7.65 -18.65 0.55
C ASN A 334 8.86 -17.91 -0.06
N PHE A 335 9.20 -16.73 0.45
CA PHE A 335 10.41 -16.02 0.02
C PHE A 335 11.66 -16.83 0.38
N ASN A 336 11.72 -17.42 1.57
CA ASN A 336 12.83 -18.27 2.01
C ASN A 336 12.95 -19.55 1.18
N VAL A 337 11.83 -20.20 0.83
CA VAL A 337 11.84 -21.36 -0.09
C VAL A 337 12.45 -20.96 -1.43
N MET A 338 12.05 -19.80 -1.98
CA MET A 338 12.64 -19.31 -3.23
C MET A 338 14.13 -19.05 -3.12
N THR A 339 14.62 -18.44 -2.04
CA THR A 339 16.07 -18.19 -1.88
C THR A 339 16.89 -19.48 -1.81
N ARG A 340 16.29 -20.58 -1.35
CA ARG A 340 16.92 -21.90 -1.27
C ARG A 340 16.88 -22.67 -2.58
N GLU A 341 15.82 -22.56 -3.35
CA GLU A 341 15.51 -23.45 -4.47
C GLU A 341 15.76 -22.82 -5.85
N LEU A 342 15.78 -21.47 -5.92
CA LEU A 342 15.99 -20.77 -7.18
C LEU A 342 17.44 -20.97 -7.68
N THR A 343 17.58 -21.63 -8.79
CA THR A 343 18.89 -21.90 -9.44
C THR A 343 19.16 -20.97 -10.62
N VAL A 344 18.11 -20.43 -11.25
CA VAL A 344 18.23 -19.57 -12.44
C VAL A 344 17.37 -18.31 -12.27
N HIS A 345 18.00 -17.17 -12.34
CA HIS A 345 17.34 -15.87 -12.26
C HIS A 345 16.60 -15.52 -13.55
N ALA A 346 15.52 -14.70 -13.43
CA ALA A 346 14.69 -14.27 -14.56
C ALA A 346 15.18 -13.00 -15.25
N HIS A 347 16.30 -12.40 -14.80
CA HIS A 347 17.00 -11.28 -15.45
C HIS A 347 16.09 -10.08 -15.80
N GLY A 348 15.20 -9.71 -14.91
CA GLY A 348 14.32 -8.54 -15.04
C GLY A 348 12.94 -8.85 -15.63
N LEU A 349 12.70 -10.04 -16.14
CA LEU A 349 11.42 -10.37 -16.78
C LEU A 349 10.23 -10.33 -15.84
N ARG A 350 10.44 -10.63 -14.55
CA ARG A 350 9.35 -10.58 -13.55
C ARG A 350 9.03 -9.14 -13.14
N MET A 351 10.04 -8.34 -12.83
CA MET A 351 9.84 -6.93 -12.47
C MET A 351 9.34 -6.07 -13.64
N LEU A 352 9.70 -6.41 -14.89
CA LEU A 352 9.25 -5.72 -16.09
C LEU A 352 7.91 -6.24 -16.62
N TYR A 353 7.41 -7.37 -16.13
CA TYR A 353 6.17 -8.00 -16.59
C TYR A 353 4.95 -7.05 -16.64
N PRO A 354 4.73 -6.12 -15.69
CA PRO A 354 3.65 -5.14 -15.78
C PRO A 354 3.68 -4.32 -17.06
N PHE A 355 4.85 -3.86 -17.45
CA PHE A 355 5.02 -3.01 -18.63
C PHE A 355 4.84 -3.80 -19.93
N VAL A 356 5.36 -5.02 -19.98
CA VAL A 356 5.14 -5.96 -21.08
C VAL A 356 3.66 -6.28 -21.26
N THR A 357 2.94 -6.42 -20.13
CA THR A 357 1.50 -6.74 -20.14
C THR A 357 0.65 -5.54 -20.53
N LEU A 358 0.88 -4.37 -19.94
CA LEU A 358 0.08 -3.17 -20.17
C LEU A 358 0.32 -2.54 -21.55
N SER A 359 1.54 -2.66 -22.10
CA SER A 359 1.86 -2.20 -23.45
C SER A 359 1.34 -3.13 -24.56
N GLY A 360 0.91 -4.34 -24.19
CA GLY A 360 0.52 -5.35 -25.18
C GLY A 360 1.68 -6.03 -25.92
N ILE A 361 2.94 -5.71 -25.61
CA ILE A 361 4.14 -6.31 -26.24
C ILE A 361 4.14 -7.84 -26.13
N LYS A 362 3.56 -8.40 -25.04
CA LYS A 362 3.42 -9.85 -24.88
C LYS A 362 2.68 -10.56 -26.01
N PHE A 363 1.85 -9.86 -26.79
CA PHE A 363 1.17 -10.42 -27.96
C PHE A 363 2.07 -10.42 -29.20
N LEU A 364 3.08 -9.53 -29.23
CA LEU A 364 4.07 -9.46 -30.31
C LEU A 364 5.25 -10.40 -30.04
N ILE A 365 5.67 -10.49 -28.79
CA ILE A 365 6.81 -11.30 -28.35
C ILE A 365 6.36 -12.21 -27.18
N PRO A 366 5.76 -13.39 -27.50
CA PRO A 366 5.21 -14.29 -26.48
C PRO A 366 6.24 -14.79 -25.46
N SER A 367 7.53 -14.86 -25.82
CA SER A 367 8.61 -15.27 -24.91
C SER A 367 8.78 -14.33 -23.71
N LEU A 368 8.37 -13.07 -23.81
CA LEU A 368 8.38 -12.12 -22.69
C LEU A 368 7.25 -12.35 -21.67
N ALA A 369 6.25 -13.15 -22.05
CA ALA A 369 5.13 -13.53 -21.17
C ALA A 369 5.30 -14.97 -20.64
N GLN A 370 6.52 -15.45 -20.60
CA GLN A 370 6.83 -16.80 -20.12
C GLN A 370 6.42 -16.95 -18.65
N GLY A 371 5.76 -18.06 -18.32
CA GLY A 371 5.46 -18.42 -16.93
C GLY A 371 6.74 -18.85 -16.22
N PHE A 372 6.93 -18.33 -15.02
CA PHE A 372 8.02 -18.74 -14.15
C PHE A 372 7.48 -19.63 -13.02
N PRO A 373 8.21 -20.66 -12.59
CA PRO A 373 7.83 -21.45 -11.44
C PRO A 373 7.68 -20.58 -10.19
N LEU A 374 6.73 -20.91 -9.35
CA LEU A 374 6.49 -20.24 -8.07
C LEU A 374 7.01 -21.17 -6.97
N PHE A 375 7.94 -20.70 -6.19
CA PHE A 375 8.52 -21.40 -5.05
C PHE A 375 7.70 -21.06 -3.81
N VAL A 376 6.98 -22.03 -3.27
CA VAL A 376 6.05 -21.86 -2.15
C VAL A 376 6.14 -23.05 -1.20
N THR A 377 5.80 -22.83 0.05
CA THR A 377 5.74 -23.89 1.08
C THR A 377 4.62 -24.89 0.80
N LYS A 378 3.54 -24.44 0.16
CA LYS A 378 2.37 -25.24 -0.21
C LYS A 378 1.68 -24.63 -1.42
N GLU A 379 1.20 -25.50 -2.35
CA GLU A 379 0.62 -25.06 -3.64
C GLU A 379 -0.61 -24.15 -3.50
N GLU A 380 -1.38 -24.30 -2.41
CA GLU A 380 -2.56 -23.48 -2.15
C GLU A 380 -2.20 -22.08 -1.58
N LEU A 381 -0.97 -21.89 -1.10
CA LEU A 381 -0.50 -20.68 -0.43
C LEU A 381 0.45 -19.88 -1.32
N THR A 382 -0.05 -19.37 -2.41
CA THR A 382 0.71 -18.74 -3.51
C THR A 382 1.06 -17.26 -3.29
N THR A 383 0.62 -16.65 -2.19
CA THR A 383 0.97 -15.26 -1.88
C THR A 383 2.44 -15.14 -1.43
N VAL A 384 3.08 -14.01 -1.76
CA VAL A 384 4.51 -13.79 -1.52
C VAL A 384 4.77 -12.34 -1.13
N THR A 385 5.92 -12.01 -0.58
CA THR A 385 6.27 -10.65 -0.18
C THR A 385 6.55 -9.73 -1.38
N MET A 386 6.56 -8.42 -1.14
CA MET A 386 6.87 -7.41 -2.15
C MET A 386 8.27 -7.57 -2.78
N LEU A 387 9.18 -8.23 -2.08
CA LEU A 387 10.58 -8.42 -2.48
C LEU A 387 10.79 -9.59 -3.43
N TYR A 388 9.83 -10.51 -3.50
CA TYR A 388 9.97 -11.81 -4.16
C TYR A 388 10.47 -11.71 -5.61
N ASP A 389 9.85 -10.88 -6.43
CA ASP A 389 10.21 -10.77 -7.84
C ASP A 389 11.55 -10.04 -8.09
N ALA A 390 11.91 -9.11 -7.21
CA ALA A 390 13.21 -8.45 -7.28
C ALA A 390 14.36 -9.43 -6.99
N TRP A 391 14.16 -10.32 -5.99
CA TRP A 391 15.11 -11.41 -5.74
C TRP A 391 15.13 -12.41 -6.89
N TYR A 392 13.98 -12.81 -7.37
CA TYR A 392 13.86 -13.76 -8.48
C TYR A 392 14.63 -13.29 -9.71
N ASP A 393 14.63 -11.98 -10.01
CA ASP A 393 15.31 -11.44 -11.18
C ASP A 393 16.85 -11.37 -10.98
N PHE A 394 17.35 -10.90 -9.83
CA PHE A 394 18.78 -10.59 -9.67
C PHE A 394 19.32 -10.83 -8.25
N GLY A 395 18.69 -11.64 -7.43
CA GLY A 395 19.13 -11.93 -6.07
C GLY A 395 19.24 -10.66 -5.21
N LEU A 396 20.27 -10.59 -4.36
CA LEU A 396 20.52 -9.42 -3.49
C LEU A 396 20.73 -8.11 -4.27
N ILE A 397 21.29 -8.17 -5.48
CA ILE A 397 21.45 -6.97 -6.30
C ILE A 397 20.08 -6.43 -6.71
N GLY A 398 19.15 -7.31 -7.09
CA GLY A 398 17.76 -6.93 -7.38
C GLY A 398 17.09 -6.26 -6.20
N ILE A 399 17.26 -6.80 -4.99
CA ILE A 399 16.77 -6.21 -3.74
C ILE A 399 17.33 -4.80 -3.52
N ALA A 400 18.65 -4.63 -3.67
CA ALA A 400 19.31 -3.33 -3.45
C ALA A 400 18.85 -2.26 -4.47
N VAL A 401 18.77 -2.61 -5.74
CA VAL A 401 18.31 -1.70 -6.81
C VAL A 401 16.83 -1.34 -6.60
N PHE A 402 15.99 -2.32 -6.28
CA PHE A 402 14.58 -2.10 -6.04
C PHE A 402 14.35 -1.17 -4.82
N ALA A 403 15.05 -1.41 -3.71
CA ALA A 403 15.01 -0.57 -2.52
C ALA A 403 15.44 0.87 -2.83
N LEU A 404 16.54 1.05 -3.57
CA LEU A 404 17.06 2.36 -3.98
C LEU A 404 16.01 3.13 -4.80
N VAL A 405 15.44 2.49 -5.83
CA VAL A 405 14.44 3.12 -6.70
C VAL A 405 13.20 3.51 -5.91
N LEU A 406 12.66 2.58 -5.10
CA LEU A 406 11.47 2.86 -4.28
C LEU A 406 11.72 3.97 -3.26
N GLY A 407 12.87 4.00 -2.62
CA GLY A 407 13.21 5.06 -1.67
C GLY A 407 13.30 6.42 -2.35
N LEU A 408 13.99 6.52 -3.49
CA LEU A 408 14.08 7.77 -4.26
C LEU A 408 12.70 8.25 -4.74
N VAL A 409 11.84 7.35 -5.21
CA VAL A 409 10.46 7.66 -5.62
C VAL A 409 9.65 8.14 -4.41
N SER A 410 9.74 7.44 -3.29
CA SER A 410 9.04 7.81 -2.04
C SER A 410 9.42 9.20 -1.54
N GLY A 411 10.70 9.53 -1.52
CA GLY A 411 11.16 10.85 -1.13
C GLY A 411 10.67 11.95 -2.08
N ARG A 412 10.64 11.68 -3.40
CA ARG A 412 10.07 12.62 -4.39
C ARG A 412 8.57 12.80 -4.22
N VAL A 413 7.82 11.72 -4.11
CA VAL A 413 6.35 11.77 -3.94
C VAL A 413 5.99 12.47 -2.64
N THR A 414 6.69 12.19 -1.54
CA THR A 414 6.50 12.88 -0.25
C THR A 414 6.70 14.38 -0.40
N ARG A 415 7.79 14.79 -1.06
CA ARG A 415 8.08 16.22 -1.30
C ARG A 415 7.03 16.87 -2.19
N THR A 416 6.66 16.22 -3.30
CA THR A 416 5.62 16.72 -4.21
C THR A 416 4.31 16.90 -3.46
N CYS A 417 3.89 15.91 -2.69
CA CYS A 417 2.66 15.96 -1.92
C CYS A 417 2.65 17.10 -0.88
N ARG A 418 3.81 17.45 -0.31
CA ARG A 418 3.94 18.57 0.64
C ARG A 418 3.89 19.95 -0.05
N LYS A 419 4.54 20.11 -1.20
CA LYS A 419 4.73 21.39 -1.89
C LYS A 419 3.61 21.69 -2.90
N ASP A 420 3.05 20.67 -3.52
CA ASP A 420 2.09 20.80 -4.60
C ASP A 420 0.67 21.01 -4.06
N GLN A 421 -0.02 21.99 -4.63
CA GLN A 421 -1.43 22.23 -4.35
C GLN A 421 -2.36 21.28 -5.12
N ASN A 422 -1.82 20.45 -6.01
CA ASN A 422 -2.60 19.48 -6.77
C ASN A 422 -3.14 18.37 -5.83
N PRO A 423 -4.47 18.23 -5.67
CA PRO A 423 -5.04 17.26 -4.75
C PRO A 423 -4.77 15.81 -5.15
N PHE A 424 -4.53 15.52 -6.44
CA PHE A 424 -4.23 14.17 -6.92
C PHE A 424 -2.82 13.69 -6.53
N SER A 425 -1.93 14.58 -6.06
CA SER A 425 -0.68 14.17 -5.41
C SER A 425 -0.94 13.36 -4.13
N VAL A 426 -2.04 13.67 -3.42
CA VAL A 426 -2.48 12.93 -2.23
C VAL A 426 -2.94 11.51 -2.60
N LEU A 427 -3.60 11.33 -3.77
CA LEU A 427 -4.01 10.01 -4.23
C LEU A 427 -2.83 9.11 -4.54
N LEU A 428 -1.80 9.62 -5.22
CA LEU A 428 -0.55 8.89 -5.50
C LEU A 428 0.18 8.52 -4.21
N TYR A 429 0.25 9.46 -3.26
CA TYR A 429 0.85 9.22 -1.96
C TYR A 429 0.09 8.13 -1.18
N ALA A 430 -1.24 8.19 -1.16
CA ALA A 430 -2.10 7.22 -0.48
C ALA A 430 -1.95 5.80 -1.04
N GLN A 431 -1.79 5.66 -2.38
CA GLN A 431 -1.52 4.36 -3.01
C GLN A 431 -0.17 3.79 -2.55
N LEU A 432 0.91 4.58 -2.56
CA LEU A 432 2.21 4.13 -2.04
C LEU A 432 2.12 3.76 -0.56
N ALA A 433 1.43 4.56 0.26
CA ALA A 433 1.21 4.28 1.68
C ALA A 433 0.50 2.93 1.88
N PHE A 434 -0.51 2.65 1.05
CA PHE A 434 -1.20 1.36 1.07
C PHE A 434 -0.26 0.21 0.70
N TYR A 435 0.47 0.30 -0.42
CA TYR A 435 1.37 -0.77 -0.86
C TYR A 435 2.49 -1.06 0.15
N TYR A 436 2.96 -0.04 0.86
CA TYR A 436 3.98 -0.19 1.89
C TYR A 436 3.42 -0.82 3.17
N LEU A 437 2.23 -0.41 3.60
CA LEU A 437 1.59 -1.02 4.76
C LEU A 437 1.31 -2.52 4.57
N VAL A 438 0.96 -2.92 3.34
CA VAL A 438 0.68 -4.33 3.00
C VAL A 438 1.79 -4.97 2.14
N SER A 439 3.04 -4.54 2.36
CA SER A 439 4.23 -5.04 1.65
C SER A 439 4.52 -6.52 1.87
N PHE A 440 3.97 -7.08 2.96
CA PHE A 440 4.04 -8.51 3.25
C PHE A 440 3.18 -9.38 2.33
N PHE A 441 2.21 -8.83 1.60
CA PHE A 441 1.10 -9.61 1.04
C PHE A 441 1.30 -10.05 -0.42
N THR A 442 1.94 -9.23 -1.28
CA THR A 442 2.13 -9.54 -2.70
C THR A 442 3.22 -8.68 -3.35
N THR A 443 3.66 -9.09 -4.53
CA THR A 443 4.62 -8.37 -5.38
C THR A 443 3.97 -7.17 -6.07
N TRP A 444 3.63 -6.15 -5.28
CA TRP A 444 2.88 -4.97 -5.75
C TRP A 444 3.43 -4.39 -7.05
N PHE A 445 4.76 -4.19 -7.13
CA PHE A 445 5.39 -3.49 -8.25
C PHE A 445 5.70 -4.39 -9.45
N SER A 446 5.43 -5.69 -9.34
CA SER A 446 5.41 -6.64 -10.46
C SER A 446 3.99 -6.98 -10.91
N ASN A 447 2.98 -6.37 -10.29
CA ASN A 447 1.58 -6.57 -10.64
C ASN A 447 1.11 -5.50 -11.63
N PRO A 448 0.62 -5.87 -12.83
CA PRO A 448 0.13 -4.92 -13.83
C PRO A 448 -1.01 -4.01 -13.32
N ALA A 449 -1.90 -4.50 -12.45
CA ALA A 449 -2.99 -3.70 -11.89
C ALA A 449 -2.47 -2.53 -11.04
N THR A 450 -1.40 -2.72 -10.28
CA THR A 450 -0.75 -1.64 -9.50
C THR A 450 -0.30 -0.50 -10.40
N TRP A 451 0.40 -0.82 -11.49
CA TRP A 451 0.86 0.19 -12.44
C TRP A 451 -0.28 0.84 -13.21
N PHE A 452 -1.33 0.07 -13.50
CA PHE A 452 -2.53 0.62 -14.11
C PHE A 452 -3.20 1.67 -13.19
N TYR A 453 -3.37 1.36 -11.90
CA TYR A 453 -3.94 2.31 -10.94
C TYR A 453 -3.04 3.54 -10.71
N LEU A 454 -1.72 3.34 -10.57
CA LEU A 454 -0.76 4.43 -10.46
C LEU A 454 -0.77 5.30 -11.73
N GLY A 455 -0.83 4.67 -12.90
CA GLY A 455 -0.90 5.36 -14.19
C GLY A 455 -2.15 6.23 -14.33
N ILE A 456 -3.33 5.70 -14.01
CA ILE A 456 -4.59 6.46 -14.01
C ILE A 456 -4.54 7.61 -13.01
N SER A 457 -4.02 7.38 -11.81
CA SER A 457 -3.88 8.43 -10.80
C SER A 457 -2.91 9.53 -11.24
N PHE A 458 -1.84 9.16 -11.93
CA PHE A 458 -0.89 10.11 -12.52
C PHE A 458 -1.49 10.88 -13.69
N LEU A 459 -2.30 10.25 -14.54
CA LEU A 459 -3.06 10.92 -15.60
C LEU A 459 -4.05 11.93 -15.02
N LEU A 460 -4.76 11.58 -13.96
CA LEU A 460 -5.65 12.53 -13.25
C LEU A 460 -4.87 13.70 -12.66
N TYR A 461 -3.69 13.44 -12.09
CA TYR A 461 -2.78 14.49 -11.61
C TYR A 461 -2.36 15.45 -12.72
N LEU A 462 -1.92 14.93 -13.88
CA LEU A 462 -1.52 15.75 -15.03
C LEU A 462 -2.70 16.53 -15.61
N ALA A 463 -3.84 15.88 -15.82
CA ALA A 463 -5.04 16.52 -16.37
C ALA A 463 -5.53 17.66 -15.49
N TYR A 464 -5.52 17.47 -14.16
CA TYR A 464 -5.87 18.55 -13.21
C TYR A 464 -4.87 19.71 -13.30
N ALA A 465 -3.57 19.44 -13.35
CA ALA A 465 -2.54 20.47 -13.48
C ALA A 465 -2.70 21.28 -14.77
N CYS A 466 -3.04 20.62 -15.90
CA CYS A 466 -3.31 21.30 -17.17
C CYS A 466 -4.56 22.21 -17.08
N THR A 467 -5.64 21.74 -16.42
CA THR A 467 -6.88 22.51 -16.27
C THR A 467 -6.63 23.78 -15.45
N VAL A 468 -5.90 23.69 -14.33
CA VAL A 468 -5.57 24.84 -13.48
C VAL A 468 -4.67 25.84 -14.21
N ARG A 469 -3.68 25.36 -14.99
CA ARG A 469 -2.80 26.25 -15.79
C ARG A 469 -3.58 27.02 -16.87
N LYS A 470 -4.54 26.38 -17.52
CA LYS A 470 -5.37 27.03 -18.54
C LYS A 470 -6.17 28.18 -17.94
N ARG A 471 -6.83 27.97 -16.79
CA ARG A 471 -7.60 29.01 -16.11
C ARG A 471 -6.79 30.20 -15.56
N ARG A 472 -5.50 29.99 -15.26
CA ARG A 472 -4.61 31.11 -14.84
C ARG A 472 -4.21 31.98 -16.00
N LYS A 473 -4.39 31.54 -17.23
CA LYS A 473 -4.08 32.29 -18.46
C LYS A 473 -5.30 33.02 -19.04
N GLU A 474 -6.49 32.56 -18.70
CA GLU A 474 -7.77 33.24 -18.96
C GLU A 474 -8.08 34.28 -17.86
#